data_893bcf56c375dc14cb611eabdf660078
#
_entry.id   893bcf56c375dc14cb611eabdf660078
#
_cell.length_a   1.000
_cell.length_b   1.000
_cell.length_c   1.000
_cell.angle_alpha   90.00
_cell.angle_beta   90.00
_cell.angle_gamma   90.00
#
_symmetry.space_group_name_H-M   'P 1'
#
loop_
_entity.id
_entity.type
_entity.pdbx_description
1 polymer ?
#
loop_
_entity_poly.entity_id
_entity_poly.type
_entity_poly.pdbx_seq_one_letter_code
_entity_poly.pdbx_strand_id
1 'polypeptide(L)'
;MKLAILSNGPGNYSTRRLVEEAKKRGHEVEIIKYKNCYLALDDKHPDVYYEGKKLEGFDAILPRIANHMTRYGCSVVRQFEMQGIWTSAPSVAITRARDKLRAAQILAKYDVDTPKTLVSRNTSDIDDLLEQIGLPVIIKLATGTHGNGVILADTRKAAKSALQAFYLYNEDGTNILLQEFIKESAGTDIRAFVVGNQVVASMQRESLDDDFRSNLHQGGQGTPVKLTAEEKKVALKAARAMGLHICGVDLMRSERGPLVLEVNASPGFGIEKVTGKDVASKIIEYIELNAPRHNGKDRVGA
;
A
#
# COMPACT_ATOMS: atom_id res chain seq x y z
N MET A 1 7.83 24.70 -8.33
CA MET A 1 6.46 24.14 -8.32
C MET A 1 5.83 24.37 -6.95
N LYS A 2 4.50 24.48 -6.90
CA LYS A 2 3.73 24.48 -5.67
C LYS A 2 3.16 23.07 -5.41
N LEU A 3 3.57 22.45 -4.32
CA LEU A 3 3.24 21.06 -3.98
C LEU A 3 2.32 20.99 -2.75
N ALA A 4 1.28 20.19 -2.79
CA ALA A 4 0.47 19.88 -1.62
C ALA A 4 0.76 18.46 -1.10
N ILE A 5 1.13 18.32 0.17
CA ILE A 5 1.24 17.02 0.82
C ILE A 5 -0.03 16.77 1.63
N LEU A 6 -0.85 15.83 1.17
CA LEU A 6 -2.09 15.47 1.87
C LEU A 6 -1.77 14.52 3.02
N SER A 7 -1.62 15.04 4.24
CA SER A 7 -1.22 14.27 5.42
C SER A 7 -1.92 14.74 6.69
N ASN A 8 -2.53 13.83 7.44
CA ASN A 8 -3.08 14.13 8.77
C ASN A 8 -2.01 14.12 9.88
N GLY A 9 -0.79 13.69 9.56
CA GLY A 9 0.35 13.62 10.48
C GLY A 9 1.52 14.49 10.02
N PRO A 10 1.47 15.83 10.15
CA PRO A 10 2.54 16.71 9.71
C PRO A 10 3.88 16.43 10.41
N GLY A 11 3.84 15.91 11.65
CA GLY A 11 5.02 15.50 12.40
C GLY A 11 5.59 14.13 12.03
N ASN A 12 4.92 13.35 11.19
CA ASN A 12 5.40 12.04 10.77
C ASN A 12 6.71 12.16 10.00
N TYR A 13 7.64 11.25 10.26
CA TYR A 13 8.97 11.25 9.63
C TYR A 13 8.89 11.39 8.11
N SER A 14 8.09 10.58 7.44
CA SER A 14 7.94 10.63 5.98
C SER A 14 7.38 11.96 5.46
N THR A 15 6.44 12.59 6.18
CA THR A 15 5.90 13.90 5.81
C THR A 15 6.97 14.98 5.93
N ARG A 16 7.72 15.00 7.05
CA ARG A 16 8.81 15.95 7.25
C ARG A 16 9.91 15.81 6.20
N ARG A 17 10.34 14.58 5.90
CA ARG A 17 11.35 14.31 4.87
C ARG A 17 10.94 14.83 3.49
N LEU A 18 9.67 14.63 3.10
CA LEU A 18 9.15 15.16 1.84
C LEU A 18 9.16 16.69 1.81
N VAL A 19 8.77 17.34 2.91
CA VAL A 19 8.79 18.80 3.02
C VAL A 19 10.22 19.34 2.96
N GLU A 20 11.14 18.75 3.72
CA GLU A 20 12.56 19.12 3.75
C GLU A 20 13.18 19.05 2.37
N GLU A 21 13.01 17.90 1.68
CA GLU A 21 13.62 17.69 0.38
C GLU A 21 12.98 18.59 -0.71
N ALA A 22 11.67 18.76 -0.69
CA ALA A 22 11.01 19.66 -1.66
C ALA A 22 11.44 21.11 -1.48
N LYS A 23 11.54 21.60 -0.24
CA LYS A 23 12.06 22.96 0.05
C LYS A 23 13.52 23.12 -0.36
N LYS A 24 14.37 22.14 -0.07
CA LYS A 24 15.78 22.10 -0.48
C LYS A 24 15.95 22.25 -1.99
N ARG A 25 15.01 21.70 -2.76
CA ARG A 25 14.96 21.78 -4.22
C ARG A 25 14.21 23.01 -4.76
N GLY A 26 13.87 23.97 -3.89
CA GLY A 26 13.27 25.25 -4.26
C GLY A 26 11.77 25.19 -4.56
N HIS A 27 11.04 24.20 -4.06
CA HIS A 27 9.58 24.11 -4.23
C HIS A 27 8.86 24.80 -3.06
N GLU A 28 7.72 25.40 -3.37
CA GLU A 28 6.71 25.80 -2.39
C GLU A 28 5.95 24.55 -1.95
N VAL A 29 5.81 24.33 -0.63
CA VAL A 29 5.19 23.12 -0.08
C VAL A 29 4.19 23.47 0.99
N GLU A 30 2.98 22.97 0.84
CA GLU A 30 1.90 23.10 1.82
C GLU A 30 1.49 21.70 2.33
N ILE A 31 1.32 21.56 3.67
CA ILE A 31 0.79 20.35 4.27
C ILE A 31 -0.69 20.55 4.54
N ILE A 32 -1.53 19.76 3.88
CA ILE A 32 -2.98 19.81 3.99
C ILE A 32 -3.46 18.60 4.80
N LYS A 33 -4.11 18.88 5.95
CA LYS A 33 -4.78 17.85 6.74
C LYS A 33 -6.08 17.46 6.05
N TYR A 34 -6.03 16.47 5.16
CA TYR A 34 -7.16 16.09 4.31
C TYR A 34 -8.44 15.73 5.08
N LYS A 35 -8.35 15.32 6.36
CA LYS A 35 -9.53 15.10 7.22
C LYS A 35 -10.33 16.38 7.49
N ASN A 36 -9.69 17.54 7.37
CA ASN A 36 -10.29 18.86 7.59
C ASN A 36 -10.70 19.55 6.27
N CYS A 37 -10.44 18.90 5.13
CA CYS A 37 -10.95 19.42 3.86
C CYS A 37 -12.47 19.22 3.77
N TYR A 38 -13.12 20.07 3.04
CA TYR A 38 -14.47 19.82 2.52
C TYR A 38 -14.51 20.02 1.01
N LEU A 39 -15.43 19.32 0.37
CA LEU A 39 -15.53 19.24 -1.09
C LEU A 39 -16.79 19.98 -1.54
N ALA A 40 -16.66 20.93 -2.43
CA ALA A 40 -17.80 21.53 -3.11
C ALA A 40 -18.07 20.74 -4.40
N LEU A 41 -19.30 20.33 -4.55
CA LEU A 41 -19.79 19.51 -5.67
C LEU A 41 -20.90 20.30 -6.37
N ASP A 42 -20.50 21.35 -7.08
CA ASP A 42 -21.40 22.12 -7.92
C ASP A 42 -21.22 21.78 -9.41
N ASP A 43 -22.13 22.27 -10.25
CA ASP A 43 -22.25 21.87 -11.66
C ASP A 43 -21.04 22.24 -12.55
N LYS A 44 -20.11 23.03 -12.05
CA LYS A 44 -19.06 23.58 -12.91
C LYS A 44 -17.63 23.37 -12.42
N HIS A 45 -17.41 23.26 -11.10
CA HIS A 45 -16.08 23.23 -10.52
C HIS A 45 -16.00 22.29 -9.31
N PRO A 46 -15.25 21.18 -9.41
CA PRO A 46 -14.99 20.30 -8.29
C PRO A 46 -13.94 20.94 -7.36
N ASP A 47 -14.37 21.75 -6.39
CA ASP A 47 -13.47 22.49 -5.52
C ASP A 47 -13.16 21.77 -4.20
N VAL A 48 -11.93 21.97 -3.71
CA VAL A 48 -11.47 21.53 -2.39
C VAL A 48 -11.22 22.76 -1.53
N TYR A 49 -11.76 22.75 -0.32
CA TYR A 49 -11.56 23.79 0.68
C TYR A 49 -10.84 23.24 1.90
N TYR A 50 -9.99 24.07 2.49
CA TYR A 50 -9.29 23.79 3.73
C TYR A 50 -9.20 25.04 4.58
N GLU A 51 -9.61 24.97 5.84
CA GLU A 51 -9.62 26.12 6.77
C GLU A 51 -10.34 27.36 6.18
N GLY A 52 -11.46 27.12 5.50
CA GLY A 52 -12.28 28.18 4.89
C GLY A 52 -11.75 28.77 3.58
N LYS A 53 -10.60 28.29 3.09
CA LYS A 53 -9.98 28.78 1.84
C LYS A 53 -10.08 27.70 0.75
N LYS A 54 -10.37 28.17 -0.46
CA LYS A 54 -10.25 27.33 -1.65
C LYS A 54 -8.80 26.96 -1.90
N LEU A 55 -8.55 25.69 -2.15
CA LEU A 55 -7.23 25.17 -2.50
C LEU A 55 -7.05 25.21 -4.02
N GLU A 56 -6.10 26.03 -4.48
CA GLU A 56 -5.84 26.22 -5.90
C GLU A 56 -4.37 26.52 -6.19
N GLY A 57 -3.98 26.43 -7.47
CA GLY A 57 -2.63 26.76 -7.94
C GLY A 57 -1.57 25.73 -7.58
N PHE A 58 -1.94 24.51 -7.25
CA PHE A 58 -0.97 23.42 -7.06
C PHE A 58 -0.61 22.76 -8.38
N ASP A 59 0.69 22.52 -8.56
CA ASP A 59 1.22 21.75 -9.70
C ASP A 59 1.08 20.24 -9.47
N ALA A 60 1.18 19.80 -8.20
CA ALA A 60 1.09 18.39 -7.83
C ALA A 60 0.62 18.19 -6.40
N ILE A 61 -0.02 17.05 -6.17
CA ILE A 61 -0.35 16.55 -4.83
C ILE A 61 0.37 15.23 -4.51
N LEU A 62 0.78 15.08 -3.24
CA LEU A 62 1.39 13.89 -2.70
C LEU A 62 0.49 13.30 -1.62
N PRO A 63 -0.34 12.29 -1.95
CA PRO A 63 -1.21 11.63 -0.99
C PRO A 63 -0.43 10.79 0.02
N ARG A 64 -0.62 11.07 1.31
CA ARG A 64 -0.15 10.27 2.45
C ARG A 64 -1.36 9.82 3.27
N ILE A 65 -2.26 9.11 2.61
CA ILE A 65 -3.56 8.74 3.15
C ILE A 65 -3.38 7.59 4.17
N ALA A 66 -3.91 7.79 5.38
CA ALA A 66 -3.95 6.75 6.41
C ALA A 66 -4.99 5.68 6.06
N ASN A 67 -4.76 4.44 6.51
CA ASN A 67 -5.59 3.30 6.14
C ASN A 67 -7.06 3.46 6.55
N HIS A 68 -7.28 3.86 7.81
CA HIS A 68 -8.63 4.09 8.37
C HIS A 68 -9.38 5.27 7.73
N MET A 69 -8.69 6.11 6.94
CA MET A 69 -9.26 7.27 6.25
C MET A 69 -9.27 7.10 4.72
N THR A 70 -9.07 5.87 4.23
CA THR A 70 -8.97 5.61 2.79
C THR A 70 -10.15 6.17 2.00
N ARG A 71 -11.38 5.93 2.45
CA ARG A 71 -12.59 6.37 1.74
C ARG A 71 -12.62 7.87 1.53
N TYR A 72 -12.51 8.65 2.61
CA TYR A 72 -12.57 10.11 2.51
C TYR A 72 -11.31 10.71 1.89
N GLY A 73 -10.13 10.22 2.29
CA GLY A 73 -8.87 10.68 1.72
C GLY A 73 -8.79 10.50 0.21
N CYS A 74 -9.27 9.38 -0.31
CA CYS A 74 -9.35 9.16 -1.76
C CYS A 74 -10.41 10.04 -2.43
N SER A 75 -11.49 10.45 -1.74
CA SER A 75 -12.42 11.45 -2.28
C SER A 75 -11.74 12.81 -2.44
N VAL A 76 -10.93 13.24 -1.47
CA VAL A 76 -10.14 14.47 -1.58
C VAL A 76 -9.13 14.39 -2.72
N VAL A 77 -8.38 13.27 -2.84
CA VAL A 77 -7.44 13.06 -3.96
C VAL A 77 -8.16 13.15 -5.29
N ARG A 78 -9.29 12.47 -5.44
CA ARG A 78 -10.11 12.46 -6.67
C ARG A 78 -10.58 13.85 -7.06
N GLN A 79 -10.93 14.67 -6.08
CA GLN A 79 -11.36 16.04 -6.35
C GLN A 79 -10.22 16.87 -6.98
N PHE A 80 -8.99 16.72 -6.49
CA PHE A 80 -7.81 17.34 -7.12
C PHE A 80 -7.54 16.75 -8.52
N GLU A 81 -7.72 15.45 -8.71
CA GLU A 81 -7.60 14.82 -10.04
C GLU A 81 -8.60 15.40 -11.03
N MET A 82 -9.84 15.65 -10.59
CA MET A 82 -10.89 16.30 -11.42
C MET A 82 -10.56 17.76 -11.76
N GLN A 83 -9.77 18.44 -10.93
CA GLN A 83 -9.20 19.76 -11.24
C GLN A 83 -8.03 19.71 -12.23
N GLY A 84 -7.62 18.52 -12.68
CA GLY A 84 -6.47 18.32 -13.55
C GLY A 84 -5.12 18.44 -12.85
N ILE A 85 -5.07 18.40 -11.51
CA ILE A 85 -3.83 18.48 -10.74
C ILE A 85 -3.17 17.09 -10.73
N TRP A 86 -1.88 17.05 -11.06
CA TRP A 86 -1.13 15.80 -11.06
C TRP A 86 -1.01 15.20 -9.64
N THR A 87 -1.18 13.89 -9.54
CA THR A 87 -1.03 13.17 -8.28
C THR A 87 0.04 12.09 -8.36
N SER A 88 0.86 11.99 -7.31
CA SER A 88 1.89 10.94 -7.17
C SER A 88 1.30 9.55 -6.93
N ALA A 89 0.04 9.46 -6.47
CA ALA A 89 -0.69 8.23 -6.28
C ALA A 89 -2.18 8.47 -6.59
N PRO A 90 -2.69 7.98 -7.73
CA PRO A 90 -4.09 8.15 -8.12
C PRO A 90 -5.07 7.54 -7.11
N SER A 91 -6.21 8.19 -6.91
CA SER A 91 -7.24 7.77 -5.95
C SER A 91 -7.69 6.33 -6.19
N VAL A 92 -7.85 5.96 -7.47
CA VAL A 92 -8.23 4.61 -7.88
C VAL A 92 -7.13 3.59 -7.56
N ALA A 93 -5.85 3.95 -7.72
CA ALA A 93 -4.74 3.07 -7.41
C ALA A 93 -4.58 2.88 -5.88
N ILE A 94 -4.78 3.94 -5.10
CA ILE A 94 -4.81 3.84 -3.63
C ILE A 94 -5.92 2.88 -3.18
N THR A 95 -7.14 3.02 -3.70
CA THR A 95 -8.26 2.14 -3.32
C THR A 95 -8.04 0.69 -3.73
N ARG A 96 -7.45 0.43 -4.91
CA ARG A 96 -7.06 -0.92 -5.36
C ARG A 96 -6.08 -1.57 -4.39
N ALA A 97 -5.04 -0.84 -3.99
CA ALA A 97 -4.02 -1.35 -3.08
C ALA A 97 -4.51 -1.57 -1.65
N ARG A 98 -5.56 -0.87 -1.24
CA ARG A 98 -6.17 -0.99 0.10
C ARG A 98 -7.16 -2.14 0.23
N ASP A 99 -7.71 -2.59 -0.86
CA ASP A 99 -8.61 -3.74 -0.94
C ASP A 99 -7.78 -4.99 -1.28
N LYS A 100 -7.54 -5.86 -0.29
CA LYS A 100 -6.70 -7.05 -0.46
C LYS A 100 -7.25 -8.02 -1.51
N LEU A 101 -8.59 -8.16 -1.59
CA LEU A 101 -9.20 -9.05 -2.59
C LEU A 101 -9.02 -8.47 -3.99
N ARG A 102 -9.33 -7.19 -4.17
CA ARG A 102 -9.14 -6.52 -5.46
C ARG A 102 -7.67 -6.49 -5.88
N ALA A 103 -6.75 -6.25 -4.93
CA ALA A 103 -5.32 -6.32 -5.18
C ALA A 103 -4.89 -7.70 -5.68
N ALA A 104 -5.31 -8.77 -4.98
CA ALA A 104 -5.02 -10.15 -5.40
C ALA A 104 -5.55 -10.47 -6.80
N GLN A 105 -6.79 -10.07 -7.12
CA GLN A 105 -7.39 -10.25 -8.44
C GLN A 105 -6.61 -9.49 -9.54
N ILE A 106 -6.18 -8.26 -9.25
CA ILE A 106 -5.38 -7.47 -10.19
C ILE A 106 -4.00 -8.10 -10.41
N LEU A 107 -3.31 -8.48 -9.33
CA LEU A 107 -2.00 -9.12 -9.44
C LEU A 107 -2.08 -10.42 -10.25
N ALA A 108 -3.08 -11.26 -9.99
CA ALA A 108 -3.34 -12.48 -10.75
C ALA A 108 -3.61 -12.20 -12.25
N LYS A 109 -4.45 -11.19 -12.56
CA LYS A 109 -4.74 -10.78 -13.94
C LYS A 109 -3.50 -10.36 -14.72
N TYR A 110 -2.51 -9.80 -14.03
CA TYR A 110 -1.25 -9.34 -14.63
C TYR A 110 -0.10 -10.33 -14.45
N ASP A 111 -0.39 -11.61 -14.16
CA ASP A 111 0.59 -12.69 -13.98
C ASP A 111 1.72 -12.31 -13.02
N VAL A 112 1.36 -11.68 -11.90
CA VAL A 112 2.29 -11.42 -10.79
C VAL A 112 2.16 -12.55 -9.80
N ASP A 113 3.27 -13.25 -9.54
CA ASP A 113 3.27 -14.37 -8.63
C ASP A 113 2.98 -13.92 -7.19
N THR A 114 2.00 -14.55 -6.58
CA THR A 114 1.56 -14.33 -5.20
C THR A 114 1.42 -15.67 -4.49
N PRO A 115 1.45 -15.71 -3.15
CA PRO A 115 1.04 -16.89 -2.43
C PRO A 115 -0.38 -17.31 -2.83
N LYS A 116 -0.62 -18.62 -3.01
CA LYS A 116 -1.96 -19.15 -3.30
C LYS A 116 -2.95 -18.59 -2.27
N THR A 117 -4.04 -18.00 -2.75
CA THR A 117 -5.01 -17.35 -1.88
C THR A 117 -6.42 -17.76 -2.31
N LEU A 118 -7.22 -18.21 -1.35
CA LEU A 118 -8.64 -18.47 -1.50
C LEU A 118 -9.41 -17.44 -0.68
N VAL A 119 -10.61 -17.08 -1.13
CA VAL A 119 -11.48 -16.12 -0.44
C VAL A 119 -12.86 -16.73 -0.28
N SER A 120 -13.40 -16.69 0.93
CA SER A 120 -14.75 -17.14 1.19
C SER A 120 -15.51 -16.22 2.13
N ARG A 121 -16.83 -16.33 2.12
CA ARG A 121 -17.76 -15.57 2.97
C ARG A 121 -18.68 -16.46 3.78
N ASN A 122 -18.56 -17.76 3.68
CA ASN A 122 -19.41 -18.70 4.38
C ASN A 122 -18.63 -19.87 4.97
N THR A 123 -19.27 -20.61 5.86
CA THR A 123 -18.67 -21.76 6.56
C THR A 123 -18.94 -23.10 5.89
N SER A 124 -19.80 -23.16 4.86
CA SER A 124 -20.20 -24.44 4.24
C SER A 124 -19.04 -25.12 3.54
N ASP A 125 -18.10 -24.37 3.01
CA ASP A 125 -17.03 -24.88 2.14
C ASP A 125 -15.66 -24.97 2.87
N ILE A 126 -15.65 -24.88 4.21
CA ILE A 126 -14.37 -24.86 4.99
C ILE A 126 -13.52 -26.10 4.68
N ASP A 127 -14.13 -27.28 4.57
CA ASP A 127 -13.36 -28.51 4.33
C ASP A 127 -12.74 -28.52 2.94
N ASP A 128 -13.47 -28.10 1.93
CA ASP A 128 -12.99 -27.96 0.56
C ASP A 128 -11.89 -26.89 0.45
N LEU A 129 -12.08 -25.72 1.09
CA LEU A 129 -11.07 -24.67 1.15
C LEU A 129 -9.75 -25.15 1.76
N LEU A 130 -9.82 -25.90 2.88
CA LEU A 130 -8.63 -26.42 3.55
C LEU A 130 -7.96 -27.55 2.76
N GLU A 131 -8.72 -28.33 2.00
CA GLU A 131 -8.17 -29.32 1.09
C GLU A 131 -7.44 -28.66 -0.08
N GLN A 132 -8.01 -27.60 -0.65
CA GLN A 132 -7.41 -26.89 -1.77
C GLN A 132 -6.17 -26.09 -1.37
N ILE A 133 -6.17 -25.41 -0.20
CA ILE A 133 -5.07 -24.54 0.21
C ILE A 133 -3.91 -25.30 0.84
N GLY A 134 -4.20 -26.38 1.55
CA GLY A 134 -3.23 -27.13 2.34
C GLY A 134 -2.95 -26.55 3.72
N LEU A 135 -2.05 -27.20 4.44
CA LEU A 135 -1.60 -26.79 5.78
C LEU A 135 -0.06 -26.74 5.83
N PRO A 136 0.53 -25.83 6.59
CA PRO A 136 -0.09 -24.76 7.38
C PRO A 136 -0.76 -23.69 6.52
N VAL A 137 -1.76 -22.99 7.08
CA VAL A 137 -2.52 -21.95 6.37
C VAL A 137 -2.54 -20.65 7.15
N ILE A 138 -2.37 -19.53 6.44
CA ILE A 138 -2.58 -18.18 6.98
C ILE A 138 -4.04 -17.79 6.76
N ILE A 139 -4.76 -17.45 7.83
CA ILE A 139 -6.13 -16.98 7.81
C ILE A 139 -6.12 -15.50 8.17
N LYS A 140 -6.71 -14.63 7.35
CA LYS A 140 -6.71 -13.19 7.57
C LYS A 140 -8.00 -12.50 7.10
N LEU A 141 -8.38 -11.44 7.81
CA LEU A 141 -9.46 -10.56 7.40
C LEU A 141 -8.99 -9.63 6.27
N ALA A 142 -9.85 -9.40 5.28
CA ALA A 142 -9.54 -8.50 4.16
C ALA A 142 -9.29 -7.06 4.60
N THR A 143 -9.90 -6.62 5.70
CA THR A 143 -9.81 -5.25 6.25
C THR A 143 -8.72 -5.05 7.29
N GLY A 144 -8.04 -6.10 7.74
CA GLY A 144 -6.96 -6.03 8.75
C GLY A 144 -5.71 -5.27 8.25
N THR A 145 -5.03 -4.59 9.18
CA THR A 145 -3.77 -3.85 8.92
C THR A 145 -2.70 -4.21 9.94
N HIS A 146 -1.44 -4.06 9.56
CA HIS A 146 -0.28 -4.28 10.45
C HIS A 146 -0.22 -5.68 11.09
N GLY A 147 -0.76 -6.72 10.43
CA GLY A 147 -0.80 -8.07 10.96
C GLY A 147 -1.93 -8.35 11.99
N ASN A 148 -2.79 -7.37 12.27
CA ASN A 148 -3.96 -7.61 13.12
C ASN A 148 -5.00 -8.47 12.36
N GLY A 149 -5.58 -9.46 13.05
CA GLY A 149 -6.54 -10.39 12.45
C GLY A 149 -5.88 -11.38 11.47
N VAL A 150 -4.61 -11.74 11.71
CA VAL A 150 -3.88 -12.76 10.94
C VAL A 150 -3.54 -13.92 11.88
N ILE A 151 -3.93 -15.13 11.51
CA ILE A 151 -3.72 -16.37 12.28
C ILE A 151 -2.98 -17.36 11.40
N LEU A 152 -1.93 -18.01 11.93
CA LEU A 152 -1.32 -19.21 11.35
C LEU A 152 -2.00 -20.42 11.99
N ALA A 153 -2.50 -21.33 11.17
CA ALA A 153 -3.09 -22.59 11.62
C ALA A 153 -2.34 -23.77 11.02
N ASP A 154 -1.71 -24.57 11.90
CA ASP A 154 -0.91 -25.72 11.53
C ASP A 154 -1.75 -27.00 11.36
N THR A 155 -2.93 -27.03 11.96
CA THR A 155 -3.81 -28.21 11.92
C THR A 155 -5.18 -27.85 11.35
N ARG A 156 -5.83 -28.83 10.72
CA ARG A 156 -7.20 -28.67 10.20
C ARG A 156 -8.19 -28.26 11.30
N LYS A 157 -8.02 -28.77 12.52
CA LYS A 157 -8.87 -28.43 13.68
C LYS A 157 -8.71 -26.96 14.06
N ALA A 158 -7.47 -26.49 14.17
CA ALA A 158 -7.19 -25.09 14.49
C ALA A 158 -7.71 -24.15 13.39
N ALA A 159 -7.50 -24.49 12.12
CA ALA A 159 -7.99 -23.73 10.98
C ALA A 159 -9.54 -23.62 10.97
N LYS A 160 -10.23 -24.74 11.18
CA LYS A 160 -11.69 -24.76 11.28
C LYS A 160 -12.21 -23.85 12.40
N SER A 161 -11.63 -23.97 13.60
CA SER A 161 -12.03 -23.17 14.76
C SER A 161 -11.81 -21.67 14.51
N ALA A 162 -10.67 -21.30 13.93
CA ALA A 162 -10.36 -19.90 13.58
C ALA A 162 -11.32 -19.35 12.52
N LEU A 163 -11.63 -20.12 11.47
CA LEU A 163 -12.57 -19.72 10.43
C LEU A 163 -13.98 -19.56 10.99
N GLN A 164 -14.47 -20.50 11.79
CA GLN A 164 -15.76 -20.41 12.43
C GLN A 164 -15.88 -19.18 13.32
N ALA A 165 -14.84 -18.88 14.12
CA ALA A 165 -14.79 -17.67 14.95
C ALA A 165 -14.82 -16.40 14.09
N PHE A 166 -14.03 -16.34 13.01
CA PHE A 166 -14.04 -15.18 12.13
C PHE A 166 -15.40 -14.98 11.44
N TYR A 167 -16.06 -16.05 11.00
CA TYR A 167 -17.39 -15.94 10.39
C TYR A 167 -18.46 -15.52 11.41
N LEU A 168 -18.41 -16.04 12.64
CA LEU A 168 -19.38 -15.74 13.69
C LEU A 168 -19.37 -14.26 14.11
N TYR A 169 -18.17 -13.68 14.20
CA TYR A 169 -17.99 -12.28 14.63
C TYR A 169 -17.84 -11.29 13.48
N ASN A 170 -18.04 -11.73 12.25
CA ASN A 170 -17.90 -10.89 11.06
C ASN A 170 -19.26 -10.31 10.63
N GLU A 171 -19.87 -9.52 11.51
CA GLU A 171 -21.19 -8.89 11.27
C GLU A 171 -21.21 -8.02 10.00
N ASP A 172 -20.09 -7.35 9.70
CA ASP A 172 -19.94 -6.51 8.51
C ASP A 172 -19.77 -7.28 7.20
N GLY A 173 -19.76 -8.61 7.23
CA GLY A 173 -19.58 -9.47 6.06
C GLY A 173 -18.22 -9.30 5.36
N THR A 174 -17.18 -9.00 6.11
CA THR A 174 -15.80 -8.90 5.59
C THR A 174 -15.33 -10.23 5.02
N ASN A 175 -14.69 -10.19 3.85
CA ASN A 175 -14.12 -11.37 3.24
C ASN A 175 -12.99 -11.95 4.11
N ILE A 176 -12.96 -13.27 4.24
CA ILE A 176 -11.88 -14.00 4.90
C ILE A 176 -10.98 -14.60 3.82
N LEU A 177 -9.69 -14.35 3.94
CA LEU A 177 -8.67 -14.86 3.05
C LEU A 177 -7.95 -16.03 3.73
N LEU A 178 -7.85 -17.15 2.99
CA LEU A 178 -6.97 -18.25 3.33
C LEU A 178 -5.79 -18.19 2.37
N GLN A 179 -4.58 -18.14 2.91
CA GLN A 179 -3.37 -18.03 2.11
C GLN A 179 -2.36 -19.11 2.50
N GLU A 180 -1.72 -19.70 1.51
CA GLU A 180 -0.65 -20.67 1.78
C GLU A 180 0.46 -20.06 2.64
N PHE A 181 1.02 -20.84 3.52
CA PHE A 181 2.17 -20.46 4.33
C PHE A 181 3.46 -20.77 3.58
N ILE A 182 4.27 -19.74 3.35
CA ILE A 182 5.56 -19.88 2.68
C ILE A 182 6.62 -20.16 3.75
N LYS A 183 6.96 -21.43 3.91
CA LYS A 183 7.88 -21.91 4.97
C LYS A 183 9.27 -21.32 4.85
N GLU A 184 9.75 -21.14 3.62
CA GLU A 184 11.09 -20.63 3.32
C GLU A 184 11.30 -19.18 3.74
N SER A 185 10.21 -18.46 3.93
CA SER A 185 10.21 -17.05 4.39
C SER A 185 9.49 -16.87 5.73
N ALA A 186 9.37 -17.93 6.56
CA ALA A 186 8.73 -17.81 7.86
C ALA A 186 9.37 -16.71 8.71
N GLY A 187 8.56 -15.76 9.18
CA GLY A 187 9.04 -14.62 9.98
C GLY A 187 9.85 -13.56 9.21
N THR A 188 10.02 -13.71 7.89
CA THR A 188 10.78 -12.76 7.07
C THR A 188 10.01 -12.30 5.85
N ASP A 189 10.20 -11.06 5.45
CA ASP A 189 9.80 -10.55 4.15
C ASP A 189 10.76 -9.45 3.67
N ILE A 190 10.60 -9.06 2.41
CA ILE A 190 11.40 -8.01 1.79
C ILE A 190 10.49 -6.86 1.41
N ARG A 191 10.80 -5.64 1.85
CA ARG A 191 10.19 -4.42 1.34
C ARG A 191 11.04 -3.81 0.25
N ALA A 192 10.53 -3.78 -0.97
CA ALA A 192 11.07 -3.02 -2.08
C ALA A 192 10.36 -1.67 -2.19
N PHE A 193 11.09 -0.55 -2.09
CA PHE A 193 10.52 0.78 -2.28
C PHE A 193 10.66 1.19 -3.74
N VAL A 194 9.53 1.34 -4.42
CA VAL A 194 9.46 1.68 -5.84
C VAL A 194 9.18 3.17 -6.01
N VAL A 195 9.94 3.82 -6.90
CA VAL A 195 9.68 5.17 -7.40
C VAL A 195 9.82 5.15 -8.92
N GLY A 196 8.74 5.43 -9.61
CA GLY A 196 8.69 5.31 -11.07
C GLY A 196 8.96 3.89 -11.56
N ASN A 197 9.99 3.72 -12.33
CA ASN A 197 10.42 2.44 -12.89
C ASN A 197 11.66 1.87 -12.19
N GLN A 198 11.92 2.27 -10.95
CA GLN A 198 13.09 1.85 -10.19
C GLN A 198 12.73 1.41 -8.77
N VAL A 199 13.45 0.40 -8.27
CA VAL A 199 13.51 0.09 -6.84
C VAL A 199 14.64 0.94 -6.25
N VAL A 200 14.29 1.96 -5.48
CA VAL A 200 15.26 2.95 -4.94
C VAL A 200 15.87 2.53 -3.61
N ALA A 201 15.16 1.70 -2.85
CA ALA A 201 15.64 1.10 -1.61
C ALA A 201 14.99 -0.25 -1.38
N SER A 202 15.69 -1.15 -0.69
CA SER A 202 15.15 -2.46 -0.28
C SER A 202 15.70 -2.90 1.07
N MET A 203 14.84 -3.45 1.91
CA MET A 203 15.19 -3.99 3.21
C MET A 203 14.49 -5.33 3.44
N GLN A 204 15.17 -6.23 4.09
CA GLN A 204 14.56 -7.40 4.69
C GLN A 204 14.01 -7.02 6.07
N ARG A 205 12.83 -7.50 6.40
CA ARG A 205 12.23 -7.38 7.73
C ARG A 205 12.19 -8.76 8.34
N GLU A 206 12.51 -8.86 9.61
CA GLU A 206 12.55 -10.11 10.34
C GLU A 206 11.85 -9.93 11.70
N SER A 207 11.05 -10.89 12.08
CA SER A 207 10.49 -10.96 13.43
C SER A 207 11.61 -11.21 14.44
N LEU A 208 11.56 -10.56 15.61
CA LEU A 208 12.50 -10.83 16.70
C LEU A 208 12.07 -11.99 17.59
N ASP A 209 10.79 -12.32 17.55
CA ASP A 209 10.18 -13.44 18.28
C ASP A 209 9.89 -14.58 17.27
N ASP A 210 9.49 -15.74 17.76
CA ASP A 210 9.03 -16.87 16.92
C ASP A 210 7.69 -16.57 16.21
N ASP A 211 7.38 -15.28 15.96
CA ASP A 211 6.22 -14.86 15.21
C ASP A 211 6.49 -14.98 13.71
N PHE A 212 5.55 -15.56 12.99
CA PHE A 212 5.61 -15.66 11.53
C PHE A 212 5.42 -14.30 10.82
N ARG A 213 5.07 -13.23 11.56
CA ARG A 213 4.84 -11.87 11.05
C ARG A 213 6.07 -11.00 11.21
N SER A 214 6.58 -10.44 10.12
CA SER A 214 7.82 -9.65 10.04
C SER A 214 7.66 -8.13 10.17
N ASN A 215 6.50 -7.64 10.62
CA ASN A 215 6.19 -6.21 10.63
C ASN A 215 7.03 -5.40 11.62
N LEU A 216 7.76 -4.37 11.14
CA LEU A 216 8.56 -3.46 11.97
C LEU A 216 7.76 -2.75 13.08
N HIS A 217 6.46 -2.52 12.87
CA HIS A 217 5.58 -1.91 13.88
C HIS A 217 5.26 -2.85 15.05
N GLN A 218 5.56 -4.14 14.93
CA GLN A 218 5.40 -5.16 15.97
C GLN A 218 6.75 -5.57 16.59
N GLY A 219 7.79 -4.74 16.42
CA GLY A 219 9.11 -4.99 17.00
C GLY A 219 10.11 -5.69 16.06
N GLY A 220 9.72 -5.96 14.80
CA GLY A 220 10.63 -6.57 13.83
C GLY A 220 11.85 -5.70 13.52
N GLN A 221 12.95 -6.35 13.14
CA GLN A 221 14.20 -5.70 12.74
C GLN A 221 14.28 -5.58 11.21
N GLY A 222 14.81 -4.45 10.73
CA GLY A 222 15.08 -4.23 9.31
C GLY A 222 16.56 -4.26 9.01
N THR A 223 16.97 -4.94 7.95
CA THR A 223 18.36 -4.96 7.43
C THR A 223 18.38 -4.61 5.96
N PRO A 224 19.41 -3.89 5.45
CA PRO A 224 19.53 -3.64 4.02
C PRO A 224 19.69 -4.96 3.27
N VAL A 225 18.98 -5.11 2.15
CA VAL A 225 19.08 -6.30 1.29
C VAL A 225 19.28 -5.90 -0.17
N LYS A 226 20.11 -6.63 -0.90
CA LYS A 226 20.25 -6.46 -2.35
C LYS A 226 19.27 -7.40 -3.06
N LEU A 227 18.36 -6.83 -3.84
CA LEU A 227 17.42 -7.61 -4.64
C LEU A 227 18.10 -8.26 -5.84
N THR A 228 17.66 -9.46 -6.18
CA THR A 228 17.96 -10.09 -7.46
C THR A 228 17.29 -9.33 -8.62
N ALA A 229 17.69 -9.65 -9.85
CA ALA A 229 17.04 -9.08 -11.04
C ALA A 229 15.56 -9.47 -11.13
N GLU A 230 15.25 -10.70 -10.75
CA GLU A 230 13.89 -11.23 -10.73
C GLU A 230 13.01 -10.54 -9.68
N GLU A 231 13.49 -10.40 -8.44
CA GLU A 231 12.78 -9.68 -7.37
C GLU A 231 12.47 -8.23 -7.78
N LYS A 232 13.42 -7.53 -8.41
CA LYS A 232 13.19 -6.19 -8.94
C LYS A 232 12.13 -6.18 -10.04
N LYS A 233 12.20 -7.14 -10.96
CA LYS A 233 11.24 -7.27 -12.08
C LYS A 233 9.83 -7.50 -11.54
N VAL A 234 9.66 -8.40 -10.57
CA VAL A 234 8.37 -8.71 -9.96
C VAL A 234 7.83 -7.53 -9.17
N ALA A 235 8.66 -6.83 -8.37
CA ALA A 235 8.25 -5.63 -7.64
C ALA A 235 7.76 -4.52 -8.58
N LEU A 236 8.48 -4.26 -9.66
CA LEU A 236 8.09 -3.25 -10.65
C LEU A 236 6.83 -3.66 -11.43
N LYS A 237 6.66 -4.95 -11.73
CA LYS A 237 5.46 -5.49 -12.38
C LYS A 237 4.23 -5.29 -11.47
N ALA A 238 4.35 -5.61 -10.18
CA ALA A 238 3.30 -5.41 -9.20
C ALA A 238 2.90 -3.93 -9.04
N ALA A 239 3.88 -3.03 -8.91
CA ALA A 239 3.63 -1.59 -8.83
C ALA A 239 2.85 -1.07 -10.05
N ARG A 240 3.26 -1.47 -11.27
CA ARG A 240 2.58 -1.11 -12.51
C ARG A 240 1.17 -1.69 -12.60
N ALA A 241 0.97 -2.96 -12.24
CA ALA A 241 -0.34 -3.60 -12.22
C ALA A 241 -1.33 -2.85 -11.34
N MET A 242 -0.87 -2.35 -10.19
CA MET A 242 -1.69 -1.56 -9.27
C MET A 242 -1.91 -0.10 -9.73
N GLY A 243 -1.14 0.38 -10.71
CA GLY A 243 -1.16 1.78 -11.16
C GLY A 243 -0.46 2.73 -10.18
N LEU A 244 0.48 2.23 -9.39
CA LEU A 244 1.24 3.00 -8.40
C LEU A 244 2.68 3.24 -8.88
N HIS A 245 3.06 4.51 -8.93
CA HIS A 245 4.43 4.90 -9.27
C HIS A 245 5.31 5.11 -8.03
N ILE A 246 4.69 5.33 -6.87
CA ILE A 246 5.38 5.45 -5.58
C ILE A 246 4.69 4.50 -4.62
N CYS A 247 5.36 3.39 -4.27
CA CYS A 247 4.78 2.37 -3.40
C CYS A 247 5.85 1.53 -2.71
N GLY A 248 5.43 0.81 -1.67
CA GLY A 248 6.20 -0.27 -1.08
C GLY A 248 5.63 -1.60 -1.55
N VAL A 249 6.45 -2.45 -2.14
CA VAL A 249 6.07 -3.82 -2.53
C VAL A 249 6.69 -4.78 -1.53
N ASP A 250 5.88 -5.60 -0.90
CA ASP A 250 6.32 -6.62 0.04
C ASP A 250 6.40 -7.96 -0.68
N LEU A 251 7.59 -8.59 -0.59
CA LEU A 251 7.94 -9.81 -1.29
C LEU A 251 8.34 -10.89 -0.30
N MET A 252 8.02 -12.13 -0.62
CA MET A 252 8.57 -13.33 0.02
C MET A 252 9.44 -14.10 -0.97
N ARG A 253 10.54 -14.69 -0.48
CA ARG A 253 11.33 -15.66 -1.22
C ARG A 253 10.73 -17.04 -1.06
N SER A 254 10.57 -17.77 -2.15
CA SER A 254 10.09 -19.15 -2.13
C SER A 254 10.91 -20.02 -3.11
N GLU A 255 10.79 -21.33 -3.00
CA GLU A 255 11.43 -22.29 -3.93
C GLU A 255 11.00 -22.08 -5.39
N ARG A 256 9.80 -21.50 -5.61
CA ARG A 256 9.29 -21.20 -6.95
C ARG A 256 9.51 -19.73 -7.39
N GLY A 257 10.39 -19.00 -6.70
CA GLY A 257 10.72 -17.62 -7.00
C GLY A 257 10.09 -16.59 -6.04
N PRO A 258 10.23 -15.27 -6.34
CA PRO A 258 9.71 -14.22 -5.48
C PRO A 258 8.19 -14.09 -5.60
N LEU A 259 7.49 -14.05 -4.47
CA LEU A 259 6.05 -13.91 -4.37
C LEU A 259 5.68 -12.54 -3.79
N VAL A 260 4.73 -11.84 -4.38
CA VAL A 260 4.22 -10.56 -3.87
C VAL A 260 3.16 -10.80 -2.81
N LEU A 261 3.37 -10.27 -1.60
CA LEU A 261 2.38 -10.28 -0.53
C LEU A 261 1.39 -9.14 -0.64
N GLU A 262 1.90 -7.92 -0.82
CA GLU A 262 1.07 -6.72 -0.89
C GLU A 262 1.80 -5.55 -1.56
N VAL A 263 1.02 -4.57 -2.04
CA VAL A 263 1.52 -3.30 -2.56
C VAL A 263 0.93 -2.16 -1.73
N ASN A 264 1.81 -1.38 -1.10
CA ASN A 264 1.45 -0.32 -0.17
C ASN A 264 1.50 1.06 -0.85
N ALA A 265 0.35 1.73 -1.01
CA ALA A 265 0.25 3.04 -1.67
C ALA A 265 0.83 4.22 -0.87
N SER A 266 1.03 4.08 0.43
CA SER A 266 1.60 5.13 1.30
C SER A 266 2.66 4.55 2.23
N PRO A 267 3.77 4.01 1.69
CA PRO A 267 4.80 3.35 2.49
C PRO A 267 5.49 4.33 3.43
N GLY A 268 5.81 3.88 4.64
CA GLY A 268 6.61 4.65 5.59
C GLY A 268 8.09 4.75 5.14
N PHE A 269 8.79 5.80 5.57
CA PHE A 269 10.19 6.03 5.21
C PHE A 269 11.19 5.45 6.24
N GLY A 270 10.75 4.53 7.09
CA GLY A 270 11.67 3.81 7.99
C GLY A 270 12.81 3.12 7.25
N ILE A 271 12.58 2.74 5.99
CA ILE A 271 13.59 2.17 5.10
C ILE A 271 14.79 3.10 4.86
N GLU A 272 14.64 4.44 4.90
CA GLU A 272 15.76 5.38 4.82
C GLU A 272 16.76 5.19 5.96
N LYS A 273 16.22 5.00 7.19
CA LYS A 273 17.05 4.79 8.40
C LYS A 273 17.81 3.46 8.35
N VAL A 274 17.18 2.44 7.77
CA VAL A 274 17.76 1.10 7.64
C VAL A 274 18.82 1.05 6.55
N THR A 275 18.54 1.68 5.39
CA THR A 275 19.38 1.49 4.19
C THR A 275 20.34 2.66 3.92
N GLY A 276 20.17 3.81 4.59
CA GLY A 276 20.89 5.05 4.27
C GLY A 276 20.53 5.65 2.92
N LYS A 277 19.47 5.16 2.25
CA LYS A 277 19.02 5.66 0.94
C LYS A 277 18.04 6.80 1.09
N ASP A 278 18.25 7.89 0.38
CA ASP A 278 17.37 9.06 0.36
C ASP A 278 16.16 8.82 -0.56
N VAL A 279 15.11 8.27 0.01
CA VAL A 279 13.85 7.96 -0.70
C VAL A 279 13.07 9.24 -1.00
N ALA A 280 13.09 10.21 -0.07
CA ALA A 280 12.39 11.48 -0.25
C ALA A 280 12.92 12.24 -1.48
N SER A 281 14.24 12.30 -1.64
CA SER A 281 14.87 12.92 -2.83
C SER A 281 14.41 12.26 -4.13
N LYS A 282 14.36 10.92 -4.17
CA LYS A 282 13.90 10.21 -5.36
C LYS A 282 12.43 10.43 -5.69
N ILE A 283 11.59 10.63 -4.67
CA ILE A 283 10.18 10.95 -4.87
C ILE A 283 10.04 12.37 -5.45
N ILE A 284 10.71 13.38 -4.88
CA ILE A 284 10.62 14.75 -5.39
C ILE A 284 11.19 14.85 -6.81
N GLU A 285 12.33 14.20 -7.09
CA GLU A 285 12.89 14.08 -8.45
C GLU A 285 11.87 13.49 -9.44
N TYR A 286 11.16 12.42 -9.03
CA TYR A 286 10.13 11.81 -9.86
C TYR A 286 8.96 12.78 -10.15
N ILE A 287 8.54 13.57 -9.17
CA ILE A 287 7.49 14.57 -9.33
C ILE A 287 7.93 15.67 -10.29
N GLU A 288 9.15 16.19 -10.17
CA GLU A 288 9.71 17.20 -11.08
C GLU A 288 9.71 16.74 -12.55
N LEU A 289 9.95 15.46 -12.76
CA LEU A 289 10.00 14.89 -14.12
C LEU A 289 8.61 14.63 -14.72
N ASN A 290 7.59 14.40 -13.89
CA ASN A 290 6.29 13.91 -14.37
C ASN A 290 5.15 14.92 -14.22
N ALA A 291 5.10 15.72 -13.16
CA ALA A 291 4.03 16.70 -12.95
C ALA A 291 3.96 17.75 -14.08
N PRO A 292 5.07 18.36 -14.55
CA PRO A 292 5.02 19.35 -15.64
C PRO A 292 4.59 18.76 -17.00
N ARG A 293 4.64 17.44 -17.16
CA ARG A 293 4.22 16.73 -18.39
C ARG A 293 2.76 16.31 -18.37
N HIS A 294 2.09 16.54 -17.25
CA HIS A 294 0.69 16.21 -17.11
C HIS A 294 -0.16 17.16 -17.97
N ASN A 295 -1.01 16.62 -18.81
CA ASN A 295 -1.84 17.38 -19.74
C ASN A 295 -3.26 17.67 -19.21
N GLY A 296 -3.48 17.53 -17.90
CA GLY A 296 -4.77 17.75 -17.26
C GLY A 296 -5.87 16.74 -17.61
N LYS A 297 -5.54 15.68 -18.38
CA LYS A 297 -6.54 14.65 -18.68
C LYS A 297 -6.80 13.83 -17.44
N ASP A 298 -8.01 13.92 -17.00
CA ASP A 298 -8.55 13.12 -15.90
C ASP A 298 -8.67 11.64 -16.31
N ARG A 299 -8.24 10.76 -15.42
CA ARG A 299 -8.43 9.31 -15.53
C ARG A 299 -9.34 8.78 -14.42
N VAL A 300 -10.09 9.65 -13.79
CA VAL A 300 -11.02 9.29 -12.72
C VAL A 300 -12.16 8.48 -13.33
N GLY A 301 -12.38 7.29 -12.78
CA GLY A 301 -13.47 6.43 -13.18
C GLY A 301 -13.15 5.45 -14.31
N ALA A 302 -11.92 5.42 -14.80
CA ALA A 302 -11.52 4.39 -15.77
C ALA A 302 -11.14 3.07 -15.07
#